data_9ce56127cd93a69275e72cfad395708a
#
_entry.id   9ce56127cd93a69275e72cfad395708a
#
_cell.length_a   1.000
_cell.length_b   1.000
_cell.length_c   1.000
_cell.angle_alpha   90.00
_cell.angle_beta   90.00
_cell.angle_gamma   90.00
#
_symmetry.space_group_name_H-M   'P 1'
#
loop_
_entity.id
_entity.type
_entity.pdbx_description
1 polymer ?
#
loop_
_entity_poly.entity_id
_entity_poly.type
_entity_poly.pdbx_seq_one_letter_code
_entity_poly.pdbx_strand_id
1 'polypeptide(L)'
;MGKLVGRSKSSVHRHLQALTRRNRHPESELWETEAGTAWLRLLVLAALYSFGLRHHVGADALSDFFKLIRVDTHAGFSPGALRTQLRQMEALLPAFQESCEASAPAPAGKAVLAADETFFGELLILVLMDLSSGYLLLETIQGDRSFDTWFAQAAPRLEARGIRVGHAVSDRAKALIKLAVEGFGCASGADTFHEQYGISRWLSPALGRRKAKAEQGCEAAQKALESPPPGAGAGERADLEAQRAQAMEALAQVEAAQKGYRGNLLGISEEVHPFSLEDGTRRTAEGVAAGLEKRAAALEAIAAQQGILDTRSALRKFRAQMDALAAHVSFWWLWVGEILAGWPVDPATSQWLTGKLLPLVYWHHQMRKTQNPVHRKRYRQAWQKAVQAFEADPFHSGLSDSDLQRWLEWGEWMVRQFHRSSSAVEGRNGCLSQMYHNGRGLTESRLKALTVIHNYGLRRQDGSTAAERLFGTSFPDLFDWLAGQMGELPLPRKARQRVVRNPLKLESVPA
;
A
#
# COMPACT_ATOMS: atom_id res chain seq x y z
N MET A 1 38.28 29.16 -42.78
CA MET A 1 37.69 28.27 -41.76
C MET A 1 37.61 26.80 -42.21
N GLY A 2 36.95 26.42 -43.35
CA GLY A 2 36.81 25.00 -43.73
C GLY A 2 38.15 24.26 -43.90
N LYS A 3 39.19 24.90 -44.44
CA LYS A 3 40.52 24.31 -44.54
C LYS A 3 41.25 24.14 -43.21
N LEU A 4 41.01 25.03 -42.24
CA LEU A 4 41.57 24.99 -40.88
C LEU A 4 41.03 23.83 -40.03
N VAL A 5 39.77 23.40 -40.26
CA VAL A 5 39.10 22.32 -39.50
C VAL A 5 38.92 21.04 -40.33
N GLY A 6 39.55 20.92 -41.50
CA GLY A 6 39.47 19.73 -42.37
C GLY A 6 38.04 19.37 -42.85
N ARG A 7 37.13 20.35 -42.97
CA ARG A 7 35.74 20.17 -43.35
C ARG A 7 35.33 21.01 -44.56
N SER A 8 34.34 20.57 -45.33
CA SER A 8 33.82 21.33 -46.45
C SER A 8 33.16 22.65 -46.00
N LYS A 9 33.19 23.70 -46.84
CA LYS A 9 32.51 24.99 -46.58
C LYS A 9 31.04 24.80 -46.22
N SER A 10 30.35 23.93 -46.94
CA SER A 10 28.90 23.63 -46.68
C SER A 10 28.68 22.93 -45.34
N SER A 11 29.63 22.09 -44.90
CA SER A 11 29.61 21.47 -43.58
C SER A 11 29.78 22.50 -42.46
N VAL A 12 30.79 23.39 -42.61
CA VAL A 12 31.04 24.48 -41.65
C VAL A 12 29.85 25.43 -41.57
N HIS A 13 29.27 25.83 -42.71
CA HIS A 13 28.10 26.70 -42.72
C HIS A 13 26.89 26.06 -42.01
N ARG A 14 26.64 24.78 -42.25
CA ARG A 14 25.57 24.04 -41.55
C ARG A 14 25.82 23.97 -40.04
N HIS A 15 27.05 23.78 -39.61
CA HIS A 15 27.41 23.79 -38.19
C HIS A 15 27.20 25.17 -37.55
N LEU A 16 27.62 26.24 -38.23
CA LEU A 16 27.41 27.61 -37.77
C LEU A 16 25.91 27.94 -37.64
N GLN A 17 25.09 27.59 -38.64
CA GLN A 17 23.66 27.76 -38.57
C GLN A 17 23.04 26.93 -37.42
N ALA A 18 23.54 25.72 -37.15
CA ALA A 18 23.08 24.90 -36.06
C ALA A 18 23.43 25.54 -34.69
N LEU A 19 24.65 26.09 -34.56
CA LEU A 19 25.06 26.83 -33.36
C LEU A 19 24.21 28.09 -33.15
N THR A 20 23.98 28.91 -34.19
CA THR A 20 23.16 30.11 -34.11
C THR A 20 21.72 29.76 -33.67
N ARG A 21 21.14 28.62 -34.11
CA ARG A 21 19.83 28.16 -33.67
C ARG A 21 19.85 27.64 -32.25
N ARG A 22 20.93 26.96 -31.88
CA ARG A 22 21.13 26.37 -30.54
C ARG A 22 21.24 27.46 -29.48
N ASN A 23 22.01 28.53 -29.80
CA ASN A 23 22.29 29.65 -28.89
C ASN A 23 21.36 30.84 -29.13
N ARG A 24 20.13 30.59 -29.54
CA ARG A 24 19.14 31.63 -29.82
C ARG A 24 18.71 32.40 -28.56
N HIS A 25 18.75 31.75 -27.40
CA HIS A 25 18.31 32.31 -26.13
C HIS A 25 19.52 32.51 -25.21
N PRO A 26 19.54 33.55 -24.35
CA PRO A 26 20.66 33.84 -23.45
C PRO A 26 21.00 32.64 -22.54
N GLU A 27 20.00 31.93 -22.05
CA GLU A 27 20.17 30.75 -21.20
C GLU A 27 20.86 29.58 -21.90
N SER A 28 20.94 29.59 -23.22
CA SER A 28 21.61 28.54 -24.02
C SER A 28 23.09 28.44 -23.74
N GLU A 29 23.75 29.54 -23.38
CA GLU A 29 25.16 29.56 -23.02
C GLU A 29 25.47 28.70 -21.80
N LEU A 30 24.53 28.58 -20.87
CA LEU A 30 24.66 27.71 -19.70
C LEU A 30 24.94 26.26 -20.11
N TRP A 31 24.21 25.77 -21.12
CA TRP A 31 24.26 24.37 -21.57
C TRP A 31 25.48 24.04 -22.44
N GLU A 32 26.27 25.05 -22.83
CA GLU A 32 27.54 24.87 -23.55
C GLU A 32 28.72 24.69 -22.59
N THR A 33 28.58 24.97 -21.31
CA THR A 33 29.59 24.74 -20.30
C THR A 33 29.60 23.27 -19.88
N GLU A 34 30.75 22.77 -19.40
CA GLU A 34 30.85 21.41 -18.86
C GLU A 34 29.90 21.19 -17.70
N ALA A 35 29.86 22.12 -16.74
CA ALA A 35 28.94 22.08 -15.60
C ALA A 35 27.46 22.11 -16.04
N GLY A 36 27.12 22.97 -17.00
CA GLY A 36 25.77 23.07 -17.55
C GLY A 36 25.32 21.79 -18.26
N THR A 37 26.23 21.19 -19.06
CA THR A 37 25.96 19.92 -19.73
C THR A 37 25.75 18.78 -18.74
N ALA A 38 26.57 18.70 -17.70
CA ALA A 38 26.42 17.71 -16.62
C ALA A 38 25.10 17.91 -15.88
N TRP A 39 24.76 19.16 -15.57
CA TRP A 39 23.50 19.49 -14.90
C TRP A 39 22.27 19.20 -15.77
N LEU A 40 22.34 19.48 -17.07
CA LEU A 40 21.24 19.13 -18.01
C LEU A 40 21.04 17.62 -18.06
N ARG A 41 22.12 16.83 -18.08
CA ARG A 41 22.05 15.38 -18.04
C ARG A 41 21.35 14.90 -16.75
N LEU A 42 21.75 15.43 -15.60
CA LEU A 42 21.12 15.10 -14.31
C LEU A 42 19.64 15.47 -14.30
N LEU A 43 19.26 16.67 -14.75
CA LEU A 43 17.87 17.13 -14.86
C LEU A 43 17.02 16.17 -15.70
N VAL A 44 17.52 15.76 -16.86
CA VAL A 44 16.83 14.86 -17.78
C VAL A 44 16.64 13.49 -17.15
N LEU A 45 17.70 12.92 -16.57
CA LEU A 45 17.62 11.61 -15.92
C LEU A 45 16.68 11.64 -14.72
N ALA A 46 16.72 12.70 -13.91
CA ALA A 46 15.78 12.89 -12.80
C ALA A 46 14.32 13.03 -13.27
N ALA A 47 14.07 13.75 -14.35
CA ALA A 47 12.74 13.88 -14.93
C ALA A 47 12.22 12.54 -15.50
N LEU A 48 13.08 11.78 -16.19
CA LEU A 48 12.74 10.45 -16.69
C LEU A 48 12.45 9.46 -15.55
N TYR A 49 13.31 9.47 -14.52
CA TYR A 49 13.11 8.60 -13.33
C TYR A 49 11.85 8.98 -12.57
N SER A 50 11.71 10.25 -12.18
CA SER A 50 10.59 10.69 -11.34
C SER A 50 9.28 10.70 -12.11
N PHE A 51 9.20 11.39 -13.23
CA PHE A 51 7.95 11.52 -13.97
C PHE A 51 7.68 10.33 -14.87
N GLY A 52 8.69 9.84 -15.61
CA GLY A 52 8.54 8.76 -16.58
C GLY A 52 8.36 7.39 -15.93
N LEU A 53 9.24 7.00 -15.01
CA LEU A 53 9.18 5.68 -14.36
C LEU A 53 8.20 5.66 -13.19
N ARG A 54 8.38 6.55 -12.21
CA ARG A 54 7.60 6.50 -10.97
C ARG A 54 6.15 6.98 -11.12
N HIS A 55 5.91 7.99 -11.96
CA HIS A 55 4.59 8.62 -12.11
C HIS A 55 3.95 8.41 -13.48
N HIS A 56 4.58 7.60 -14.36
CA HIS A 56 4.02 7.23 -15.67
C HIS A 56 3.65 8.40 -16.58
N VAL A 57 4.36 9.53 -16.48
CA VAL A 57 4.24 10.62 -17.44
C VAL A 57 4.80 10.15 -18.79
N GLY A 58 4.03 10.32 -19.86
CA GLY A 58 4.43 9.82 -21.17
C GLY A 58 5.58 10.56 -21.81
N ALA A 59 6.30 9.83 -22.67
CA ALA A 59 7.41 10.39 -23.42
C ALA A 59 7.00 11.59 -24.28
N ASP A 60 5.76 11.67 -24.75
CA ASP A 60 5.23 12.80 -25.51
C ASP A 60 5.14 14.05 -24.61
N ALA A 61 4.53 13.92 -23.41
CA ALA A 61 4.44 15.02 -22.45
C ALA A 61 5.83 15.44 -21.94
N LEU A 62 6.74 14.49 -21.69
CA LEU A 62 8.13 14.80 -21.34
C LEU A 62 8.86 15.53 -22.47
N SER A 63 8.63 15.12 -23.73
CA SER A 63 9.19 15.82 -24.89
C SER A 63 8.70 17.26 -24.95
N ASP A 64 7.43 17.50 -24.70
CA ASP A 64 6.86 18.84 -24.70
C ASP A 64 7.38 19.68 -23.53
N PHE A 65 7.54 19.09 -22.33
CA PHE A 65 8.19 19.73 -21.20
C PHE A 65 9.59 20.22 -21.55
N PHE A 66 10.44 19.37 -22.15
CA PHE A 66 11.79 19.75 -22.54
C PHE A 66 11.83 20.83 -23.64
N LYS A 67 10.85 20.88 -24.54
CA LYS A 67 10.69 21.98 -25.49
C LYS A 67 10.29 23.29 -24.79
N LEU A 68 9.36 23.23 -23.83
CA LEU A 68 8.92 24.41 -23.08
C LEU A 68 10.06 25.08 -22.31
N ILE A 69 10.96 24.30 -21.72
CA ILE A 69 12.17 24.80 -21.05
C ILE A 69 13.35 25.04 -22.02
N ARG A 70 13.14 24.91 -23.34
CA ARG A 70 14.06 25.27 -24.44
C ARG A 70 15.38 24.51 -24.46
N VAL A 71 15.41 23.31 -23.91
CA VAL A 71 16.62 22.46 -23.92
C VAL A 71 16.67 21.47 -25.08
N ASP A 72 15.62 21.41 -25.89
CA ASP A 72 15.49 20.48 -27.03
C ASP A 72 16.46 20.71 -28.17
N THR A 73 17.14 21.86 -28.19
CA THR A 73 18.24 22.15 -29.12
C THR A 73 19.61 21.64 -28.66
N HIS A 74 19.75 21.34 -27.36
CA HIS A 74 20.98 20.88 -26.72
C HIS A 74 21.10 19.36 -26.65
N ALA A 75 19.97 18.65 -26.51
CA ALA A 75 19.92 17.19 -26.51
C ALA A 75 18.70 16.65 -27.28
N GLY A 76 18.67 15.34 -27.50
CA GLY A 76 17.63 14.67 -28.29
C GLY A 76 16.43 14.27 -27.45
N PHE A 77 15.41 15.13 -27.38
CA PHE A 77 14.19 14.93 -26.59
C PHE A 77 12.97 14.50 -27.42
N SER A 78 13.18 13.89 -28.58
CA SER A 78 12.04 13.31 -29.29
C SER A 78 11.39 12.20 -28.45
N PRO A 79 10.06 11.98 -28.53
CA PRO A 79 9.39 10.91 -27.80
C PRO A 79 10.06 9.53 -27.96
N GLY A 80 10.56 9.25 -29.19
CA GLY A 80 11.30 8.01 -29.45
C GLY A 80 12.62 7.90 -28.67
N ALA A 81 13.39 8.99 -28.59
CA ALA A 81 14.64 9.04 -27.84
C ALA A 81 14.37 8.85 -26.34
N LEU A 82 13.35 9.53 -25.81
CA LEU A 82 12.96 9.41 -24.39
C LEU A 82 12.46 8.01 -24.05
N ARG A 83 11.67 7.36 -24.92
CA ARG A 83 11.27 5.95 -24.73
C ARG A 83 12.48 5.01 -24.72
N THR A 84 13.50 5.28 -25.50
CA THR A 84 14.75 4.49 -25.49
C THR A 84 15.48 4.65 -24.17
N GLN A 85 15.62 5.88 -23.66
CA GLN A 85 16.21 6.15 -22.34
C GLN A 85 15.43 5.48 -21.20
N LEU A 86 14.10 5.58 -21.22
CA LEU A 86 13.25 4.93 -20.23
C LEU A 86 13.43 3.41 -20.23
N ARG A 87 13.45 2.77 -21.41
CA ARG A 87 13.70 1.32 -21.52
C ARG A 87 15.09 0.93 -21.04
N GLN A 88 16.07 1.77 -21.27
CA GLN A 88 17.43 1.53 -20.76
C GLN A 88 17.46 1.60 -19.23
N MET A 89 16.79 2.58 -18.62
CA MET A 89 16.65 2.65 -17.17
C MET A 89 15.93 1.41 -16.61
N GLU A 90 14.82 0.99 -17.26
CA GLU A 90 14.08 -0.21 -16.86
C GLU A 90 14.94 -1.47 -16.88
N ALA A 91 15.81 -1.59 -17.88
CA ALA A 91 16.69 -2.76 -18.03
C ALA A 91 17.83 -2.79 -17.00
N LEU A 92 18.27 -1.63 -16.50
CA LEU A 92 19.34 -1.52 -15.50
C LEU A 92 18.87 -1.83 -14.07
N LEU A 93 17.62 -1.51 -13.72
CA LEU A 93 17.11 -1.61 -12.35
C LEU A 93 17.19 -3.02 -11.73
N PRO A 94 16.88 -4.13 -12.45
CA PRO A 94 17.06 -5.47 -11.89
C PRO A 94 18.50 -5.80 -11.49
N ALA A 95 19.49 -5.34 -12.28
CA ALA A 95 20.91 -5.56 -11.97
C ALA A 95 21.35 -4.82 -10.68
N PHE A 96 20.78 -3.65 -10.41
CA PHE A 96 20.96 -2.98 -9.13
C PHE A 96 20.46 -3.82 -7.96
N GLN A 97 19.22 -4.32 -8.06
CA GLN A 97 18.64 -5.17 -7.03
C GLN A 97 19.49 -6.43 -6.79
N GLU A 98 19.87 -7.14 -7.85
CA GLU A 98 20.71 -8.34 -7.78
C GLU A 98 22.05 -8.06 -7.08
N SER A 99 22.71 -6.96 -7.42
CA SER A 99 23.96 -6.54 -6.78
C SER A 99 23.78 -6.22 -5.29
N CYS A 100 22.71 -5.52 -4.93
CA CYS A 100 22.40 -5.19 -3.54
C CYS A 100 22.07 -6.45 -2.72
N GLU A 101 21.22 -7.34 -3.24
CA GLU A 101 20.82 -8.58 -2.58
C GLU A 101 22.00 -9.56 -2.41
N ALA A 102 22.91 -9.62 -3.39
CA ALA A 102 24.09 -10.49 -3.31
C ALA A 102 25.06 -10.09 -2.19
N SER A 103 25.09 -8.82 -1.82
CA SER A 103 25.94 -8.30 -0.75
C SER A 103 25.24 -8.14 0.61
N ALA A 104 23.91 -8.30 0.64
CA ALA A 104 23.12 -8.09 1.84
C ALA A 104 23.26 -9.26 2.83
N PRO A 105 23.22 -9.00 4.15
CA PRO A 105 23.11 -10.06 5.13
C PRO A 105 21.76 -10.75 5.04
N ALA A 106 21.65 -12.00 5.49
CA ALA A 106 20.36 -12.65 5.61
C ALA A 106 19.45 -11.87 6.58
N PRO A 107 18.16 -11.71 6.26
CA PRO A 107 17.23 -11.01 7.14
C PRO A 107 17.14 -11.65 8.52
N ALA A 108 17.08 -10.81 9.56
CA ALA A 108 16.98 -11.28 10.92
C ALA A 108 15.57 -11.80 11.24
N GLY A 109 15.48 -12.93 11.97
CA GLY A 109 14.21 -13.46 12.47
C GLY A 109 13.35 -14.16 11.43
N LYS A 110 12.03 -14.09 11.63
CA LYS A 110 11.01 -14.66 10.76
C LYS A 110 10.28 -13.53 10.00
N ALA A 111 9.92 -13.75 8.75
CA ALA A 111 9.11 -12.82 7.98
C ALA A 111 7.61 -13.08 8.23
N VAL A 112 6.83 -12.01 8.24
CA VAL A 112 5.36 -12.06 8.17
C VAL A 112 4.96 -11.61 6.77
N LEU A 113 4.49 -12.54 5.96
CA LEU A 113 4.21 -12.28 4.55
C LEU A 113 2.73 -11.95 4.32
N ALA A 114 2.48 -11.06 3.38
CA ALA A 114 1.17 -10.94 2.75
C ALA A 114 1.25 -11.39 1.30
N ALA A 115 0.27 -12.22 0.89
CA ALA A 115 0.10 -12.66 -0.49
C ALA A 115 -1.26 -12.20 -1.00
N ASP A 116 -1.29 -11.65 -2.20
CA ASP A 116 -2.51 -11.19 -2.85
C ASP A 116 -2.40 -11.27 -4.38
N GLU A 117 -3.53 -11.32 -5.05
CA GLU A 117 -3.65 -11.37 -6.50
C GLU A 117 -4.41 -10.15 -6.99
N THR A 118 -3.90 -9.52 -8.03
CA THR A 118 -4.60 -8.39 -8.65
C THR A 118 -4.80 -8.60 -10.13
N PHE A 119 -5.95 -8.15 -10.64
CA PHE A 119 -6.34 -8.29 -12.04
C PHE A 119 -6.55 -6.92 -12.68
N PHE A 120 -5.94 -6.72 -13.85
CA PHE A 120 -6.16 -5.57 -14.69
C PHE A 120 -6.56 -6.06 -16.10
N GLY A 121 -7.87 -6.21 -16.34
CA GLY A 121 -8.36 -6.92 -17.52
C GLY A 121 -7.93 -8.39 -17.48
N GLU A 122 -7.17 -8.82 -18.48
CA GLU A 122 -6.61 -10.18 -18.56
C GLU A 122 -5.25 -10.34 -17.84
N LEU A 123 -4.68 -9.25 -17.38
CA LEU A 123 -3.39 -9.26 -16.71
C LEU A 123 -3.56 -9.69 -15.26
N LEU A 124 -3.00 -10.84 -14.90
CA LEU A 124 -2.91 -11.33 -13.52
C LEU A 124 -1.52 -11.04 -12.95
N ILE A 125 -1.47 -10.39 -11.80
CA ILE A 125 -0.23 -10.12 -11.07
C ILE A 125 -0.31 -10.79 -9.70
N LEU A 126 0.71 -11.59 -9.39
CA LEU A 126 0.94 -12.16 -8.06
C LEU A 126 1.86 -11.25 -7.27
N VAL A 127 1.46 -10.91 -6.04
CA VAL A 127 2.21 -10.02 -5.15
C VAL A 127 2.48 -10.72 -3.82
N LEU A 128 3.75 -10.81 -3.42
CA LEU A 128 4.19 -11.30 -2.11
C LEU A 128 5.07 -10.23 -1.45
N MET A 129 4.69 -9.80 -0.27
CA MET A 129 5.36 -8.73 0.47
C MET A 129 5.68 -9.15 1.89
N ASP A 130 6.87 -8.81 2.39
CA ASP A 130 7.12 -8.81 3.83
C ASP A 130 6.46 -7.58 4.45
N LEU A 131 5.51 -7.81 5.36
CA LEU A 131 4.69 -6.75 5.96
C LEU A 131 5.46 -5.83 6.89
N SER A 132 6.51 -6.32 7.52
CA SER A 132 7.30 -5.56 8.49
C SER A 132 8.17 -4.51 7.81
N SER A 133 8.89 -4.91 6.79
CA SER A 133 9.72 -4.01 5.98
C SER A 133 8.94 -3.29 4.89
N GLY A 134 7.88 -3.92 4.35
CA GLY A 134 7.19 -3.52 3.13
C GLY A 134 7.94 -3.94 1.86
N TYR A 135 8.91 -4.86 1.97
CA TYR A 135 9.69 -5.33 0.83
C TYR A 135 8.89 -6.28 -0.06
N LEU A 136 8.83 -5.97 -1.34
CA LEU A 136 8.21 -6.83 -2.35
C LEU A 136 9.17 -7.98 -2.70
N LEU A 137 8.86 -9.17 -2.19
CA LEU A 137 9.61 -10.40 -2.45
C LEU A 137 9.29 -10.97 -3.83
N LEU A 138 8.03 -10.84 -4.24
CA LEU A 138 7.52 -11.26 -5.54
C LEU A 138 6.52 -10.24 -6.05
N GLU A 139 6.69 -9.83 -7.28
CA GLU A 139 5.70 -9.11 -8.06
C GLU A 139 5.88 -9.52 -9.52
N THR A 140 4.96 -10.33 -10.05
CA THR A 140 5.13 -10.98 -11.35
C THR A 140 3.82 -11.18 -12.08
N ILE A 141 3.86 -11.05 -13.40
CA ILE A 141 2.73 -11.37 -14.29
C ILE A 141 2.71 -12.88 -14.49
N GLN A 142 1.54 -13.50 -14.31
CA GLN A 142 1.36 -14.94 -14.48
C GLN A 142 0.10 -15.25 -15.28
N GLY A 143 0.05 -16.49 -15.82
CA GLY A 143 -1.11 -16.99 -16.55
C GLY A 143 -2.21 -17.56 -15.64
N ASP A 144 -1.84 -17.98 -14.43
CA ASP A 144 -2.75 -18.53 -13.44
C ASP A 144 -2.29 -18.23 -12.00
N ARG A 145 -3.15 -18.54 -11.04
CA ARG A 145 -2.93 -18.32 -9.61
C ARG A 145 -2.99 -19.61 -8.80
N SER A 146 -2.62 -20.71 -9.41
CA SER A 146 -2.54 -22.01 -8.73
C SER A 146 -1.47 -22.03 -7.65
N PHE A 147 -1.59 -22.98 -6.73
CA PHE A 147 -0.54 -23.22 -5.73
C PHE A 147 0.81 -23.47 -6.39
N ASP A 148 0.84 -24.27 -7.44
CA ASP A 148 2.08 -24.65 -8.11
C ASP A 148 2.78 -23.44 -8.74
N THR A 149 2.01 -22.54 -9.37
CA THR A 149 2.52 -21.27 -9.90
C THR A 149 3.06 -20.37 -8.79
N TRP A 150 2.29 -20.18 -7.71
CA TRP A 150 2.75 -19.42 -6.56
C TRP A 150 4.02 -19.97 -5.95
N PHE A 151 4.06 -21.29 -5.69
CA PHE A 151 5.20 -21.94 -5.06
C PHE A 151 6.45 -21.87 -5.92
N ALA A 152 6.31 -22.16 -7.23
CA ALA A 152 7.42 -22.08 -8.19
C ALA A 152 8.03 -20.67 -8.28
N GLN A 153 7.23 -19.64 -8.09
CA GLN A 153 7.70 -18.25 -8.13
C GLN A 153 8.27 -17.75 -6.79
N ALA A 154 7.68 -18.15 -5.67
CA ALA A 154 8.02 -17.63 -4.35
C ALA A 154 9.16 -18.40 -3.67
N ALA A 155 9.14 -19.75 -3.69
CA ALA A 155 10.07 -20.55 -2.93
C ALA A 155 11.55 -20.28 -3.27
N PRO A 156 11.98 -20.25 -4.56
CA PRO A 156 13.38 -19.98 -4.89
C PRO A 156 13.86 -18.60 -4.42
N ARG A 157 12.96 -17.61 -4.38
CA ARG A 157 13.29 -16.25 -3.95
C ARG A 157 13.47 -16.14 -2.45
N LEU A 158 12.65 -16.85 -1.68
CA LEU A 158 12.78 -16.93 -0.23
C LEU A 158 14.06 -17.67 0.17
N GLU A 159 14.32 -18.81 -0.49
CA GLU A 159 15.51 -19.62 -0.26
C GLU A 159 16.80 -18.87 -0.58
N ALA A 160 16.88 -18.24 -1.76
CA ALA A 160 18.06 -17.48 -2.19
C ALA A 160 18.43 -16.32 -1.22
N ARG A 161 17.46 -15.83 -0.44
CA ARG A 161 17.65 -14.74 0.54
C ARG A 161 17.69 -15.22 1.98
N GLY A 162 17.60 -16.53 2.22
CA GLY A 162 17.57 -17.09 3.57
C GLY A 162 16.36 -16.65 4.40
N ILE A 163 15.23 -16.28 3.76
CA ILE A 163 14.04 -15.79 4.45
C ILE A 163 13.23 -16.95 5.01
N ARG A 164 13.07 -16.98 6.32
CA ARG A 164 12.20 -17.94 7.03
C ARG A 164 10.82 -17.30 7.23
N VAL A 165 9.79 -17.95 6.71
CA VAL A 165 8.41 -17.47 6.87
C VAL A 165 7.84 -17.97 8.19
N GLY A 166 7.38 -17.06 9.03
CA GLY A 166 6.74 -17.40 10.30
C GLY A 166 5.22 -17.38 10.23
N HIS A 167 4.67 -16.50 9.42
CA HIS A 167 3.22 -16.31 9.27
C HIS A 167 2.89 -15.72 7.90
N ALA A 168 1.73 -16.10 7.35
CA ALA A 168 1.23 -15.53 6.09
C ALA A 168 -0.20 -14.98 6.27
N VAL A 169 -0.43 -13.78 5.77
CA VAL A 169 -1.73 -13.09 5.80
C VAL A 169 -2.28 -12.99 4.38
N SER A 170 -3.53 -13.39 4.17
CA SER A 170 -4.18 -13.32 2.86
C SER A 170 -5.71 -13.23 2.98
N ASP A 171 -6.42 -13.09 1.85
CA ASP A 171 -7.86 -13.29 1.74
C ASP A 171 -8.30 -14.76 1.90
N ARG A 172 -7.34 -15.66 2.11
CA ARG A 172 -7.51 -17.11 2.27
C ARG A 172 -8.14 -17.80 1.06
N ALA A 173 -7.81 -17.37 -0.15
CA ALA A 173 -7.99 -18.20 -1.34
C ALA A 173 -7.29 -19.56 -1.13
N LYS A 174 -7.88 -20.65 -1.64
CA LYS A 174 -7.38 -22.02 -1.40
C LYS A 174 -5.90 -22.19 -1.75
N ALA A 175 -5.46 -21.58 -2.84
CA ALA A 175 -4.05 -21.63 -3.26
C ALA A 175 -3.13 -20.92 -2.25
N LEU A 176 -3.56 -19.80 -1.67
CA LEU A 176 -2.79 -19.03 -0.68
C LEU A 176 -2.75 -19.73 0.68
N ILE A 177 -3.83 -20.40 1.08
CA ILE A 177 -3.81 -21.28 2.28
C ILE A 177 -2.78 -22.40 2.09
N LYS A 178 -2.84 -23.10 0.94
CA LYS A 178 -1.92 -24.18 0.61
C LYS A 178 -0.47 -23.67 0.54
N LEU A 179 -0.24 -22.49 -0.04
CA LEU A 179 1.06 -21.85 -0.10
C LEU A 179 1.63 -21.58 1.31
N ALA A 180 0.82 -21.07 2.24
CA ALA A 180 1.26 -20.84 3.61
C ALA A 180 1.58 -22.15 4.33
N VAL A 181 0.66 -23.13 4.30
CA VAL A 181 0.76 -24.35 5.11
C VAL A 181 1.72 -25.37 4.51
N GLU A 182 1.54 -25.71 3.22
CA GLU A 182 2.36 -26.74 2.56
C GLU A 182 3.63 -26.16 1.93
N GLY A 183 3.54 -24.94 1.37
CA GLY A 183 4.67 -24.30 0.70
C GLY A 183 5.68 -23.69 1.66
N PHE A 184 5.21 -22.91 2.64
CA PHE A 184 6.08 -22.18 3.58
C PHE A 184 6.17 -22.83 4.96
N GLY A 185 5.34 -23.82 5.26
CA GLY A 185 5.32 -24.50 6.57
C GLY A 185 4.87 -23.59 7.72
N CYS A 186 4.03 -22.57 7.45
CA CYS A 186 3.59 -21.61 8.44
C CYS A 186 2.05 -21.51 8.55
N ALA A 187 1.58 -20.84 9.61
CA ALA A 187 0.16 -20.58 9.79
C ALA A 187 -0.36 -19.56 8.76
N SER A 188 -1.59 -19.82 8.25
CA SER A 188 -2.32 -18.92 7.36
C SER A 188 -3.31 -18.07 8.14
N GLY A 189 -3.05 -16.77 8.27
CA GLY A 189 -3.96 -15.80 8.90
C GLY A 189 -4.94 -15.20 7.91
N ALA A 190 -6.15 -14.91 8.38
CA ALA A 190 -7.16 -14.21 7.60
C ALA A 190 -6.96 -12.69 7.66
N ASP A 191 -7.14 -12.01 6.53
CA ASP A 191 -7.10 -10.54 6.52
C ASP A 191 -8.32 -9.96 7.25
N THR A 192 -8.06 -9.30 8.37
CA THR A 192 -9.12 -8.69 9.21
C THR A 192 -9.96 -7.67 8.45
N PHE A 193 -9.36 -6.91 7.53
CA PHE A 193 -10.09 -5.94 6.71
C PHE A 193 -11.02 -6.63 5.72
N HIS A 194 -10.53 -7.68 5.06
CA HIS A 194 -11.31 -8.46 4.09
C HIS A 194 -12.57 -9.09 4.75
N GLU A 195 -12.40 -9.65 5.95
CA GLU A 195 -13.51 -10.23 6.70
C GLU A 195 -14.54 -9.18 7.15
N GLN A 196 -14.11 -8.02 7.61
CA GLN A 196 -15.00 -6.90 7.92
C GLN A 196 -15.72 -6.38 6.66
N TYR A 197 -15.04 -6.33 5.53
CA TYR A 197 -15.62 -5.92 4.26
C TYR A 197 -16.71 -6.88 3.78
N GLY A 198 -16.53 -8.19 3.96
CA GLY A 198 -17.55 -9.20 3.68
C GLY A 198 -18.86 -8.93 4.42
N ILE A 199 -18.79 -8.64 5.73
CA ILE A 199 -19.94 -8.27 6.57
C ILE A 199 -20.53 -6.94 6.12
N SER A 200 -19.67 -5.95 5.82
CA SER A 200 -20.12 -4.62 5.38
C SER A 200 -20.90 -4.67 4.07
N ARG A 201 -20.46 -5.45 3.09
CA ARG A 201 -21.17 -5.62 1.82
C ARG A 201 -22.56 -6.21 1.94
N TRP A 202 -22.80 -6.97 2.99
CA TRP A 202 -24.10 -7.54 3.28
C TRP A 202 -24.99 -6.56 4.06
N LEU A 203 -24.55 -6.13 5.24
CA LEU A 203 -25.42 -5.48 6.23
C LEU A 203 -25.55 -3.96 6.03
N SER A 204 -24.47 -3.27 5.64
CA SER A 204 -24.47 -1.81 5.52
C SER A 204 -25.49 -1.27 4.50
N PRO A 205 -25.56 -1.78 3.23
CA PRO A 205 -26.55 -1.30 2.28
C PRO A 205 -27.99 -1.61 2.68
N ALA A 206 -28.22 -2.75 3.38
CA ALA A 206 -29.54 -3.14 3.85
C ALA A 206 -30.04 -2.20 4.95
N LEU A 207 -29.20 -1.87 5.93
CA LEU A 207 -29.49 -0.87 6.97
C LEU A 207 -29.67 0.53 6.37
N GLY A 208 -28.90 0.89 5.34
CA GLY A 208 -29.06 2.16 4.63
C GLY A 208 -30.45 2.30 4.00
N ARG A 209 -30.91 1.25 3.30
CA ARG A 209 -32.26 1.24 2.72
C ARG A 209 -33.37 1.30 3.77
N ARG A 210 -33.21 0.58 4.91
CA ARG A 210 -34.15 0.65 6.04
C ARG A 210 -34.22 2.06 6.61
N LYS A 211 -33.08 2.72 6.80
CA LYS A 211 -33.03 4.10 7.29
C LYS A 211 -33.74 5.05 6.33
N ALA A 212 -33.42 5.03 5.06
CA ALA A 212 -34.05 5.88 4.06
C ALA A 212 -35.59 5.70 4.02
N LYS A 213 -36.07 4.44 4.15
CA LYS A 213 -37.51 4.16 4.23
C LYS A 213 -38.13 4.74 5.52
N ALA A 214 -37.47 4.62 6.65
CA ALA A 214 -37.95 5.17 7.91
C ALA A 214 -37.96 6.72 7.92
N GLU A 215 -36.93 7.35 7.34
CA GLU A 215 -36.87 8.80 7.14
C GLU A 215 -38.05 9.29 6.28
N GLN A 216 -38.31 8.65 5.13
CA GLN A 216 -39.47 8.95 4.30
C GLN A 216 -40.81 8.75 5.04
N GLY A 217 -40.90 7.73 5.87
CA GLY A 217 -42.07 7.52 6.72
C GLY A 217 -42.31 8.65 7.73
N CYS A 218 -41.21 9.12 8.36
CA CYS A 218 -41.28 10.28 9.28
C CYS A 218 -41.69 11.57 8.56
N GLU A 219 -41.13 11.82 7.40
CA GLU A 219 -41.48 13.00 6.59
C GLU A 219 -42.95 12.97 6.13
N ALA A 220 -43.42 11.80 5.70
CA ALA A 220 -44.82 11.63 5.28
C ALA A 220 -45.80 11.82 6.46
N ALA A 221 -45.51 11.21 7.62
CA ALA A 221 -46.32 11.37 8.83
C ALA A 221 -46.31 12.82 9.36
N GLN A 222 -45.18 13.47 9.32
CA GLN A 222 -45.05 14.89 9.69
C GLN A 222 -45.89 15.79 8.77
N LYS A 223 -45.80 15.59 7.45
CA LYS A 223 -46.57 16.35 6.43
C LYS A 223 -48.08 16.11 6.60
N ALA A 224 -48.50 14.89 6.86
CA ALA A 224 -49.89 14.58 7.12
C ALA A 224 -50.45 15.31 8.37
N LEU A 225 -49.63 15.43 9.42
CA LEU A 225 -49.97 16.17 10.62
C LEU A 225 -50.04 17.69 10.40
N GLU A 226 -49.13 18.24 9.57
CA GLU A 226 -49.11 19.67 9.24
C GLU A 226 -50.26 20.10 8.32
N SER A 227 -50.71 19.20 7.46
CA SER A 227 -51.80 19.43 6.49
C SER A 227 -52.88 18.35 6.61
N PRO A 228 -53.65 18.33 7.72
CA PRO A 228 -54.66 17.33 7.92
C PRO A 228 -55.79 17.51 6.87
N PRO A 229 -56.57 16.43 6.58
CA PRO A 229 -57.71 16.50 5.69
C PRO A 229 -58.70 17.60 6.10
N PRO A 230 -59.38 18.27 5.16
CA PRO A 230 -60.38 19.29 5.48
C PRO A 230 -61.51 18.64 6.32
N GLY A 231 -61.74 19.19 7.54
CA GLY A 231 -62.74 18.70 8.45
C GLY A 231 -62.29 17.65 9.48
N ALA A 232 -60.96 17.36 9.55
CA ALA A 232 -60.39 16.42 10.50
C ALA A 232 -60.75 16.76 11.94
N GLY A 233 -61.44 15.82 12.62
CA GLY A 233 -61.83 15.92 14.02
C GLY A 233 -60.66 15.64 14.99
N ALA A 234 -60.93 15.83 16.31
CA ALA A 234 -59.90 15.59 17.35
C ALA A 234 -59.38 14.13 17.35
N GLY A 235 -60.19 13.14 17.01
CA GLY A 235 -59.80 11.75 16.89
C GLY A 235 -58.81 11.51 15.75
N GLU A 236 -59.09 12.04 14.55
CA GLU A 236 -58.19 11.91 13.39
C GLU A 236 -56.83 12.58 13.62
N ARG A 237 -56.80 13.69 14.35
CA ARG A 237 -55.54 14.33 14.74
C ARG A 237 -54.73 13.47 15.69
N ALA A 238 -55.37 12.84 16.66
CA ALA A 238 -54.73 11.92 17.57
C ALA A 238 -54.15 10.68 16.83
N ASP A 239 -54.85 10.19 15.80
CA ASP A 239 -54.35 9.08 14.96
C ASP A 239 -53.11 9.52 14.14
N LEU A 240 -53.10 10.73 13.59
CA LEU A 240 -51.93 11.28 12.89
C LEU A 240 -50.72 11.49 13.82
N GLU A 241 -50.95 11.94 15.04
CA GLU A 241 -49.90 12.06 16.08
C GLU A 241 -49.35 10.67 16.46
N ALA A 242 -50.21 9.67 16.60
CA ALA A 242 -49.79 8.29 16.87
C ALA A 242 -48.96 7.72 15.70
N GLN A 243 -49.38 7.93 14.46
CA GLN A 243 -48.65 7.51 13.27
C GLN A 243 -47.24 8.20 13.20
N ARG A 244 -47.17 9.49 13.51
CA ARG A 244 -45.88 10.19 13.58
C ARG A 244 -45.00 9.62 14.69
N ALA A 245 -45.53 9.36 15.88
CA ALA A 245 -44.78 8.76 16.98
C ALA A 245 -44.21 7.40 16.60
N GLN A 246 -45.03 6.55 15.94
CA GLN A 246 -44.61 5.23 15.45
C GLN A 246 -43.50 5.35 14.36
N ALA A 247 -43.63 6.29 13.45
CA ALA A 247 -42.62 6.51 12.43
C ALA A 247 -41.29 6.99 13.05
N MET A 248 -41.33 7.89 14.04
CA MET A 248 -40.15 8.34 14.78
C MET A 248 -39.50 7.20 15.57
N GLU A 249 -40.29 6.33 16.19
CA GLU A 249 -39.75 5.16 16.87
C GLU A 249 -39.06 4.18 15.90
N ALA A 250 -39.67 3.93 14.73
CA ALA A 250 -39.09 3.11 13.69
C ALA A 250 -37.77 3.68 13.20
N LEU A 251 -37.65 4.99 13.02
CA LEU A 251 -36.40 5.65 12.66
C LEU A 251 -35.35 5.49 13.77
N ALA A 252 -35.72 5.73 15.03
CA ALA A 252 -34.79 5.59 16.15
C ALA A 252 -34.25 4.14 16.26
N GLN A 253 -35.10 3.13 16.03
CA GLN A 253 -34.70 1.71 16.03
C GLN A 253 -33.66 1.42 14.93
N VAL A 254 -33.84 1.93 13.71
CA VAL A 254 -32.87 1.73 12.63
C VAL A 254 -31.56 2.48 12.89
N GLU A 255 -31.62 3.68 13.45
CA GLU A 255 -30.42 4.43 13.83
C GLU A 255 -29.63 3.72 14.93
N ALA A 256 -30.32 3.17 15.94
CA ALA A 256 -29.71 2.32 16.97
C ALA A 256 -29.05 1.09 16.35
N ALA A 257 -29.72 0.42 15.39
CA ALA A 257 -29.19 -0.71 14.65
C ALA A 257 -27.92 -0.32 13.86
N GLN A 258 -27.92 0.82 13.17
CA GLN A 258 -26.73 1.32 12.47
C GLN A 258 -25.57 1.64 13.42
N LYS A 259 -25.85 2.23 14.57
CA LYS A 259 -24.85 2.50 15.60
C LYS A 259 -24.28 1.21 16.15
N GLY A 260 -25.14 0.23 16.48
CA GLY A 260 -24.74 -1.10 16.92
C GLY A 260 -23.88 -1.84 15.88
N TYR A 261 -24.30 -1.82 14.63
CA TYR A 261 -23.54 -2.38 13.50
C TYR A 261 -22.11 -1.79 13.41
N ARG A 262 -22.01 -0.46 13.39
CA ARG A 262 -20.70 0.22 13.32
C ARG A 262 -19.82 -0.12 14.52
N GLY A 263 -20.40 -0.17 15.72
CA GLY A 263 -19.69 -0.52 16.95
C GLY A 263 -19.16 -1.95 16.93
N ASN A 264 -19.95 -2.92 16.47
CA ASN A 264 -19.50 -4.31 16.35
C ASN A 264 -18.49 -4.52 15.24
N LEU A 265 -18.63 -3.84 14.10
CA LEU A 265 -17.65 -3.89 13.02
C LEU A 265 -16.28 -3.36 13.48
N LEU A 266 -16.23 -2.22 14.18
CA LEU A 266 -15.02 -1.71 14.82
C LEU A 266 -14.49 -2.70 15.86
N GLY A 267 -15.39 -3.29 16.66
CA GLY A 267 -15.06 -4.29 17.68
C GLY A 267 -14.34 -5.51 17.12
N ILE A 268 -14.68 -5.98 15.91
CA ILE A 268 -13.94 -7.07 15.24
C ILE A 268 -12.44 -6.73 15.14
N SER A 269 -12.10 -5.53 14.66
CA SER A 269 -10.72 -5.09 14.65
C SER A 269 -10.08 -5.05 16.04
N GLU A 270 -10.85 -4.72 17.07
CA GLU A 270 -10.37 -4.57 18.44
C GLU A 270 -10.16 -5.90 19.15
N GLU A 271 -10.87 -6.96 18.72
CA GLU A 271 -10.64 -8.30 19.25
C GLU A 271 -9.31 -8.89 18.77
N VAL A 272 -8.87 -8.60 17.54
CA VAL A 272 -7.65 -9.15 16.95
C VAL A 272 -6.43 -8.31 17.34
N HIS A 273 -6.12 -8.25 18.63
CA HIS A 273 -4.93 -7.65 19.21
C HIS A 273 -4.31 -8.59 20.24
N PRO A 274 -2.99 -8.59 20.45
CA PRO A 274 -2.34 -9.44 21.46
C PRO A 274 -2.63 -9.01 22.90
N PHE A 275 -3.18 -7.80 23.09
CA PHE A 275 -3.54 -7.23 24.38
C PHE A 275 -4.98 -6.74 24.39
N SER A 276 -5.64 -6.85 25.54
CA SER A 276 -6.96 -6.28 25.77
C SER A 276 -6.90 -4.75 25.84
N LEU A 277 -7.84 -4.08 25.17
CA LEU A 277 -8.01 -2.62 25.25
C LEU A 277 -8.52 -2.15 26.63
N GLU A 278 -9.18 -3.05 27.36
CA GLU A 278 -9.84 -2.70 28.62
C GLU A 278 -8.86 -2.66 29.77
N ASP A 279 -8.04 -3.69 29.92
CA ASP A 279 -7.18 -3.93 31.06
C ASP A 279 -5.69 -4.17 30.71
N GLY A 280 -5.34 -4.21 29.42
CA GLY A 280 -3.99 -4.44 28.94
C GLY A 280 -3.48 -5.88 29.10
N THR A 281 -4.34 -6.82 29.52
CA THR A 281 -3.97 -8.22 29.70
C THR A 281 -3.64 -8.91 28.39
N ARG A 282 -2.78 -9.93 28.44
CA ARG A 282 -2.47 -10.79 27.30
C ARG A 282 -3.73 -11.51 26.81
N ARG A 283 -3.98 -11.49 25.50
CA ARG A 283 -5.05 -12.28 24.87
C ARG A 283 -4.51 -13.61 24.38
N THR A 284 -5.37 -14.64 24.48
CA THR A 284 -5.16 -15.97 23.86
C THR A 284 -5.96 -16.08 22.58
N ALA A 285 -5.67 -17.11 21.78
CA ALA A 285 -6.48 -17.39 20.57
C ALA A 285 -7.94 -17.66 20.89
N GLU A 286 -8.19 -18.42 21.96
CA GLU A 286 -9.55 -18.75 22.42
C GLU A 286 -10.29 -17.49 22.86
N GLY A 287 -9.60 -16.57 23.56
CA GLY A 287 -10.16 -15.28 23.97
C GLY A 287 -10.51 -14.39 22.76
N VAL A 288 -9.65 -14.38 21.74
CA VAL A 288 -9.93 -13.67 20.48
C VAL A 288 -11.13 -14.29 19.76
N ALA A 289 -11.16 -15.61 19.59
CA ALA A 289 -12.27 -16.31 18.94
C ALA A 289 -13.61 -16.08 19.67
N ALA A 290 -13.62 -16.16 20.99
CA ALA A 290 -14.81 -15.86 21.80
C ALA A 290 -15.28 -14.40 21.66
N GLY A 291 -14.36 -13.44 21.62
CA GLY A 291 -14.65 -12.04 21.35
C GLY A 291 -15.26 -11.83 19.95
N LEU A 292 -14.70 -12.46 18.93
CA LEU A 292 -15.20 -12.41 17.55
C LEU A 292 -16.60 -13.03 17.45
N GLU A 293 -16.87 -14.17 18.11
CA GLU A 293 -18.21 -14.78 18.13
C GLU A 293 -19.24 -13.87 18.81
N LYS A 294 -18.87 -13.21 19.89
CA LYS A 294 -19.76 -12.20 20.54
C LYS A 294 -20.12 -11.08 19.56
N ARG A 295 -19.19 -10.63 18.72
CA ARG A 295 -19.44 -9.60 17.69
C ARG A 295 -20.34 -10.14 16.57
N ALA A 296 -20.10 -11.37 16.12
CA ALA A 296 -20.92 -12.03 15.11
C ALA A 296 -22.37 -12.21 15.59
N ALA A 297 -22.57 -12.72 16.80
CA ALA A 297 -23.90 -12.89 17.40
C ALA A 297 -24.64 -11.56 17.54
N ALA A 298 -23.96 -10.48 17.93
CA ALA A 298 -24.55 -9.15 18.00
C ALA A 298 -24.97 -8.61 16.62
N LEU A 299 -24.17 -8.85 15.58
CA LEU A 299 -24.50 -8.47 14.19
C LEU A 299 -25.68 -9.28 13.66
N GLU A 300 -25.74 -10.57 13.99
CA GLU A 300 -26.87 -11.46 13.66
C GLU A 300 -28.16 -10.99 14.32
N ALA A 301 -28.13 -10.63 15.61
CA ALA A 301 -29.27 -10.08 16.32
C ALA A 301 -29.79 -8.76 15.71
N ILE A 302 -28.87 -7.85 15.32
CA ILE A 302 -29.22 -6.61 14.62
C ILE A 302 -29.90 -6.92 13.28
N ALA A 303 -29.38 -7.86 12.50
CA ALA A 303 -29.96 -8.25 11.23
C ALA A 303 -31.37 -8.86 11.42
N ALA A 304 -31.53 -9.73 12.41
CA ALA A 304 -32.81 -10.35 12.74
C ALA A 304 -33.87 -9.31 13.18
N GLN A 305 -33.52 -8.38 14.07
CA GLN A 305 -34.40 -7.30 14.52
C GLN A 305 -34.87 -6.41 13.37
N GLN A 306 -34.00 -6.20 12.38
CA GLN A 306 -34.31 -5.40 11.19
C GLN A 306 -34.92 -6.22 10.04
N GLY A 307 -35.16 -7.52 10.20
CA GLY A 307 -35.68 -8.41 9.16
C GLY A 307 -34.75 -8.49 7.95
N ILE A 308 -33.43 -8.47 8.15
CA ILE A 308 -32.42 -8.54 7.09
C ILE A 308 -31.88 -9.97 7.02
N LEU A 309 -32.10 -10.64 5.89
CA LEU A 309 -31.63 -12.02 5.68
C LEU A 309 -30.15 -11.98 5.20
N ASP A 310 -29.33 -12.91 5.71
CA ASP A 310 -27.96 -13.11 5.23
C ASP A 310 -27.92 -13.97 3.96
N THR A 311 -28.35 -13.38 2.85
CA THR A 311 -28.38 -14.03 1.53
C THR A 311 -27.00 -14.36 0.96
N ARG A 312 -25.93 -13.82 1.54
CA ARG A 312 -24.53 -14.02 1.13
C ARG A 312 -23.76 -14.97 2.04
N SER A 313 -24.39 -15.47 3.07
CA SER A 313 -23.75 -16.28 4.12
C SER A 313 -22.54 -15.58 4.74
N ALA A 314 -22.60 -14.24 4.91
CA ALA A 314 -21.49 -13.42 5.37
C ALA A 314 -21.04 -13.81 6.78
N LEU A 315 -22.00 -14.01 7.72
CA LEU A 315 -21.69 -14.43 9.09
C LEU A 315 -21.15 -15.86 9.16
N ARG A 316 -21.69 -16.78 8.36
CA ARG A 316 -21.15 -18.15 8.27
C ARG A 316 -19.72 -18.16 7.76
N LYS A 317 -19.40 -17.36 6.72
CA LYS A 317 -18.04 -17.23 6.20
C LYS A 317 -17.12 -16.62 7.23
N PHE A 318 -17.57 -15.56 7.91
CA PHE A 318 -16.80 -14.90 8.96
C PHE A 318 -16.49 -15.87 10.12
N ARG A 319 -17.47 -16.64 10.61
CA ARG A 319 -17.26 -17.65 11.65
C ARG A 319 -16.23 -18.71 11.24
N ALA A 320 -16.23 -19.13 9.98
CA ALA A 320 -15.25 -20.07 9.46
C ALA A 320 -13.80 -19.51 9.40
N GLN A 321 -13.61 -18.21 9.58
CA GLN A 321 -12.30 -17.55 9.58
C GLN A 321 -11.82 -17.15 10.99
N MET A 322 -12.59 -17.36 12.05
CA MET A 322 -12.26 -16.88 13.40
C MET A 322 -10.94 -17.45 13.91
N ASP A 323 -10.69 -18.75 13.70
CA ASP A 323 -9.42 -19.38 14.09
C ASP A 323 -8.24 -18.77 13.33
N ALA A 324 -8.43 -18.47 12.06
CA ALA A 324 -7.40 -17.83 11.24
C ALA A 324 -7.15 -16.36 11.61
N LEU A 325 -8.17 -15.64 12.11
CA LEU A 325 -8.01 -14.31 12.71
C LEU A 325 -7.30 -14.40 14.06
N ALA A 326 -7.62 -15.40 14.89
CA ALA A 326 -6.94 -15.63 16.15
C ALA A 326 -5.49 -16.07 15.99
N ALA A 327 -5.16 -16.74 14.88
CA ALA A 327 -3.79 -17.20 14.56
C ALA A 327 -2.75 -16.08 14.53
N HIS A 328 -3.13 -14.83 14.21
CA HIS A 328 -2.22 -13.68 14.29
C HIS A 328 -1.67 -13.48 15.72
N VAL A 329 -2.55 -13.60 16.71
CA VAL A 329 -2.21 -13.43 18.12
C VAL A 329 -1.38 -14.62 18.62
N SER A 330 -1.79 -15.84 18.27
CA SER A 330 -1.06 -17.05 18.66
C SER A 330 0.35 -17.07 18.10
N PHE A 331 0.50 -16.81 16.80
CA PHE A 331 1.81 -16.76 16.15
C PHE A 331 2.72 -15.72 16.82
N TRP A 332 2.21 -14.51 17.04
CA TRP A 332 3.01 -13.44 17.62
C TRP A 332 3.49 -13.79 19.03
N TRP A 333 2.63 -14.37 19.87
CA TRP A 333 3.00 -14.80 21.20
C TRP A 333 3.98 -15.98 21.22
N LEU A 334 3.83 -16.92 20.28
CA LEU A 334 4.81 -18.00 20.10
C LEU A 334 6.17 -17.44 19.75
N TRP A 335 6.20 -16.47 18.84
CA TRP A 335 7.46 -15.83 18.44
C TRP A 335 8.09 -15.03 19.57
N VAL A 336 7.32 -14.25 20.34
CA VAL A 336 7.79 -13.60 21.58
C VAL A 336 8.40 -14.62 22.53
N GLY A 337 7.71 -15.74 22.76
CA GLY A 337 8.19 -16.82 23.62
C GLY A 337 9.49 -17.47 23.14
N GLU A 338 9.59 -17.75 21.84
CA GLU A 338 10.83 -18.32 21.24
C GLU A 338 12.03 -17.39 21.42
N ILE A 339 11.86 -16.08 21.22
CA ILE A 339 12.94 -15.11 21.40
C ILE A 339 13.38 -15.04 22.86
N LEU A 340 12.44 -14.92 23.78
CA LEU A 340 12.74 -14.83 25.22
C LEU A 340 13.36 -16.13 25.75
N ALA A 341 12.95 -17.29 25.25
CA ALA A 341 13.54 -18.57 25.61
C ALA A 341 14.99 -18.73 25.07
N GLY A 342 15.32 -18.09 23.95
CA GLY A 342 16.67 -18.08 23.37
C GLY A 342 17.63 -17.09 24.04
N TRP A 343 17.16 -16.25 24.94
CA TRP A 343 17.97 -15.27 25.66
C TRP A 343 18.16 -15.67 27.12
N PRO A 344 19.29 -15.27 27.75
CA PRO A 344 19.53 -15.51 29.17
C PRO A 344 18.72 -14.52 30.03
N VAL A 345 17.40 -14.60 29.94
CA VAL A 345 16.45 -13.71 30.63
C VAL A 345 15.82 -14.49 31.79
N ASP A 346 15.86 -13.94 32.98
CA ASP A 346 15.19 -14.54 34.14
C ASP A 346 13.66 -14.41 34.05
N PRO A 347 12.91 -15.25 34.79
CA PRO A 347 11.43 -15.25 34.70
C PRO A 347 10.79 -13.91 35.10
N ALA A 348 11.35 -13.15 36.03
CA ALA A 348 10.78 -11.86 36.45
C ALA A 348 10.94 -10.82 35.34
N THR A 349 12.11 -10.77 34.70
CA THR A 349 12.35 -9.92 33.53
C THR A 349 11.41 -10.32 32.38
N SER A 350 11.25 -11.61 32.08
CA SER A 350 10.32 -12.10 31.02
C SER A 350 8.87 -11.72 31.31
N GLN A 351 8.43 -11.83 32.56
CA GLN A 351 7.08 -11.43 32.97
C GLN A 351 6.89 -9.92 32.84
N TRP A 352 7.86 -9.12 33.24
CA TRP A 352 7.79 -7.67 33.10
C TRP A 352 7.80 -7.24 31.64
N LEU A 353 8.66 -7.81 30.79
CA LEU A 353 8.69 -7.56 29.36
C LEU A 353 7.32 -7.82 28.70
N THR A 354 6.73 -8.98 28.96
CA THR A 354 5.47 -9.39 28.34
C THR A 354 4.24 -8.72 28.94
N GLY A 355 4.27 -8.38 30.23
CA GLY A 355 3.13 -7.82 30.97
C GLY A 355 3.12 -6.30 31.10
N LYS A 356 4.26 -5.63 30.98
CA LYS A 356 4.38 -4.18 31.19
C LYS A 356 4.98 -3.46 29.97
N LEU A 357 6.15 -3.88 29.53
CA LEU A 357 6.85 -3.19 28.45
C LEU A 357 6.16 -3.39 27.07
N LEU A 358 5.85 -4.62 26.68
CA LEU A 358 5.21 -4.88 25.39
C LEU A 358 3.83 -4.21 25.25
N PRO A 359 2.90 -4.21 26.24
CA PRO A 359 1.66 -3.46 26.16
C PRO A 359 1.87 -1.95 25.96
N LEU A 360 2.84 -1.36 26.68
CA LEU A 360 3.19 0.05 26.57
C LEU A 360 3.60 0.40 25.14
N VAL A 361 4.59 -0.30 24.59
CA VAL A 361 5.14 -0.06 23.26
C VAL A 361 4.09 -0.39 22.18
N TYR A 362 3.31 -1.47 22.37
CA TYR A 362 2.30 -1.91 21.44
C TYR A 362 1.19 -0.87 21.22
N TRP A 363 0.59 -0.38 22.31
CA TRP A 363 -0.49 0.61 22.18
C TRP A 363 0.00 1.97 21.70
N HIS A 364 1.22 2.36 22.03
CA HIS A 364 1.88 3.53 21.46
C HIS A 364 2.02 3.39 19.94
N HIS A 365 2.53 2.26 19.48
CA HIS A 365 2.66 1.98 18.04
C HIS A 365 1.30 1.98 17.33
N GLN A 366 0.28 1.28 17.86
CA GLN A 366 -1.04 1.22 17.24
C GLN A 366 -1.73 2.60 17.17
N MET A 367 -1.60 3.40 18.21
CA MET A 367 -2.12 4.78 18.25
C MET A 367 -1.52 5.65 17.14
N ARG A 368 -0.22 5.53 16.89
CA ARG A 368 0.49 6.30 15.84
C ARG A 368 0.18 5.80 14.44
N LYS A 369 0.04 4.49 14.28
CA LYS A 369 -0.20 3.83 12.98
C LYS A 369 -1.61 4.07 12.45
N THR A 370 -2.64 4.10 13.31
CA THR A 370 -4.03 4.15 12.86
C THR A 370 -4.44 5.51 12.31
N GLN A 371 -5.13 5.52 11.19
CA GLN A 371 -5.78 6.68 10.59
C GLN A 371 -7.20 6.90 11.14
N ASN A 372 -7.84 5.86 11.70
CA ASN A 372 -9.19 5.94 12.21
C ASN A 372 -9.22 6.69 13.55
N PRO A 373 -9.97 7.82 13.66
CA PRO A 373 -9.98 8.65 14.86
C PRO A 373 -10.60 7.94 16.08
N VAL A 374 -11.57 7.04 15.87
CA VAL A 374 -12.19 6.27 16.96
C VAL A 374 -11.17 5.28 17.54
N HIS A 375 -10.50 4.50 16.68
CA HIS A 375 -9.44 3.59 17.11
C HIS A 375 -8.29 4.37 17.77
N ARG A 376 -7.88 5.50 17.20
CA ARG A 376 -6.79 6.32 17.78
C ARG A 376 -7.12 6.76 19.22
N LYS A 377 -8.37 7.18 19.47
CA LYS A 377 -8.83 7.56 20.81
C LYS A 377 -8.76 6.37 21.78
N ARG A 378 -9.25 5.20 21.38
CA ARG A 378 -9.24 3.98 22.22
C ARG A 378 -7.82 3.47 22.47
N TYR A 379 -6.96 3.45 21.45
CA TYR A 379 -5.56 3.04 21.61
C TYR A 379 -4.77 4.02 22.48
N ARG A 380 -5.09 5.32 22.44
CA ARG A 380 -4.52 6.31 23.36
C ARG A 380 -4.91 6.01 24.80
N GLN A 381 -6.17 5.68 25.05
CA GLN A 381 -6.62 5.30 26.40
C GLN A 381 -5.94 4.03 26.91
N ALA A 382 -5.81 3.01 26.05
CA ALA A 382 -5.09 1.78 26.39
C ALA A 382 -3.59 2.06 26.64
N TRP A 383 -2.96 2.92 25.84
CA TRP A 383 -1.59 3.35 26.05
C TRP A 383 -1.40 4.10 27.37
N GLN A 384 -2.30 5.02 27.72
CA GLN A 384 -2.25 5.74 29.00
C GLN A 384 -2.34 4.79 30.21
N LYS A 385 -3.20 3.78 30.13
CA LYS A 385 -3.27 2.73 31.16
C LYS A 385 -1.96 1.90 31.24
N ALA A 386 -1.40 1.58 30.07
CA ALA A 386 -0.12 0.86 30.01
C ALA A 386 1.04 1.70 30.58
N VAL A 387 1.07 3.01 30.35
CA VAL A 387 2.04 3.95 30.97
C VAL A 387 1.91 3.89 32.48
N GLN A 388 0.70 4.06 33.03
CA GLN A 388 0.46 4.00 34.47
C GLN A 388 0.88 2.66 35.08
N ALA A 389 0.59 1.54 34.39
CA ALA A 389 0.97 0.21 34.84
C ALA A 389 2.48 -0.05 34.77
N PHE A 390 3.17 0.59 33.84
CA PHE A 390 4.63 0.53 33.70
C PHE A 390 5.32 1.38 34.76
N GLU A 391 4.87 2.62 34.98
CA GLU A 391 5.43 3.54 35.97
C GLU A 391 5.20 3.07 37.42
N ALA A 392 4.08 2.40 37.68
CA ALA A 392 3.77 1.83 38.99
C ALA A 392 4.56 0.55 39.33
N ASP A 393 5.23 -0.06 38.35
CA ASP A 393 5.98 -1.30 38.54
C ASP A 393 7.43 -0.98 38.93
N PRO A 394 7.91 -1.43 40.10
CA PRO A 394 9.26 -1.08 40.60
C PRO A 394 10.38 -1.73 39.79
N PHE A 395 10.10 -2.72 38.96
CA PHE A 395 11.10 -3.48 38.22
C PHE A 395 11.95 -2.58 37.30
N HIS A 396 11.29 -1.64 36.61
CA HIS A 396 12.00 -0.73 35.67
C HIS A 396 13.00 0.21 36.40
N SER A 397 12.72 0.59 37.65
CA SER A 397 13.58 1.45 38.44
C SER A 397 14.91 0.76 38.87
N GLY A 398 14.94 -0.56 38.78
CA GLY A 398 16.13 -1.37 39.06
C GLY A 398 17.01 -1.61 37.80
N LEU A 399 16.56 -1.23 36.61
CA LEU A 399 17.31 -1.37 35.37
C LEU A 399 18.26 -0.20 35.15
N SER A 400 19.40 -0.46 34.52
CA SER A 400 20.24 0.62 33.99
C SER A 400 19.55 1.29 32.78
N ASP A 401 19.86 2.56 32.51
CA ASP A 401 19.34 3.27 31.35
C ASP A 401 19.65 2.54 30.03
N SER A 402 20.83 1.93 29.92
CA SER A 402 21.23 1.15 28.74
C SER A 402 20.42 -0.14 28.57
N ASP A 403 20.07 -0.83 29.69
CA ASP A 403 19.23 -2.03 29.62
C ASP A 403 17.79 -1.67 29.28
N LEU A 404 17.24 -0.61 29.87
CA LEU A 404 15.92 -0.12 29.54
C LEU A 404 15.81 0.27 28.07
N GLN A 405 16.80 1.02 27.57
CA GLN A 405 16.84 1.41 26.15
C GLN A 405 16.86 0.18 25.22
N ARG A 406 17.70 -0.81 25.53
CA ARG A 406 17.77 -2.06 24.74
C ARG A 406 16.44 -2.82 24.74
N TRP A 407 15.74 -2.89 25.87
CA TRP A 407 14.44 -3.53 25.95
C TRP A 407 13.36 -2.74 25.20
N LEU A 408 13.39 -1.42 25.23
CA LEU A 408 12.48 -0.58 24.45
C LEU A 408 12.70 -0.79 22.94
N GLU A 409 13.93 -0.81 22.47
CA GLU A 409 14.27 -1.07 21.07
C GLU A 409 13.78 -2.45 20.61
N TRP A 410 14.02 -3.49 21.45
CA TRP A 410 13.48 -4.81 21.18
C TRP A 410 11.94 -4.80 21.15
N GLY A 411 11.31 -4.18 22.12
CA GLY A 411 9.85 -4.06 22.17
C GLY A 411 9.29 -3.37 20.95
N GLU A 412 9.90 -2.27 20.50
CA GLU A 412 9.52 -1.58 19.28
C GLU A 412 9.69 -2.45 18.03
N TRP A 413 10.80 -3.20 17.95
CA TRP A 413 11.00 -4.15 16.87
C TRP A 413 9.92 -5.23 16.89
N MET A 414 9.65 -5.84 18.04
CA MET A 414 8.69 -6.94 18.21
C MET A 414 7.25 -6.53 17.87
N VAL A 415 6.81 -5.34 18.28
CA VAL A 415 5.45 -4.87 17.99
C VAL A 415 5.26 -4.53 16.50
N ARG A 416 6.33 -4.17 15.79
CA ARG A 416 6.30 -3.98 14.33
C ARG A 416 6.07 -5.28 13.56
N GLN A 417 6.36 -6.43 14.19
CA GLN A 417 6.15 -7.75 13.60
C GLN A 417 4.68 -8.22 13.70
N PHE A 418 3.83 -7.53 14.45
CA PHE A 418 2.42 -7.88 14.55
C PHE A 418 1.62 -7.33 13.38
N HIS A 419 1.18 -8.23 12.50
CA HIS A 419 0.35 -7.92 11.34
C HIS A 419 -0.90 -8.78 11.31
N ARG A 420 -2.03 -8.19 10.93
CA ARG A 420 -3.36 -8.83 10.86
C ARG A 420 -4.14 -8.45 9.60
N SER A 421 -3.49 -7.75 8.68
CA SER A 421 -4.10 -7.28 7.43
C SER A 421 -3.05 -7.19 6.34
N SER A 422 -3.45 -7.50 5.12
CA SER A 422 -2.68 -7.35 3.89
C SER A 422 -2.78 -5.96 3.27
N SER A 423 -3.31 -4.97 3.99
CA SER A 423 -3.57 -3.62 3.46
C SER A 423 -2.36 -2.93 2.80
N ALA A 424 -1.14 -3.32 3.15
CA ALA A 424 0.06 -2.83 2.48
C ALA A 424 0.15 -3.34 1.02
N VAL A 425 -0.26 -4.59 0.77
CA VAL A 425 -0.35 -5.16 -0.58
C VAL A 425 -1.49 -4.52 -1.36
N GLU A 426 -2.66 -4.29 -0.72
CA GLU A 426 -3.76 -3.56 -1.35
C GLU A 426 -3.35 -2.14 -1.77
N GLY A 427 -2.57 -1.45 -0.94
CA GLY A 427 -2.00 -0.14 -1.29
C GLY A 427 -1.09 -0.23 -2.51
N ARG A 428 -0.29 -1.31 -2.64
CA ARG A 428 0.52 -1.57 -3.82
C ARG A 428 -0.33 -1.86 -5.05
N ASN A 429 -1.35 -2.71 -4.92
CA ASN A 429 -2.30 -3.03 -5.99
C ASN A 429 -3.02 -1.78 -6.48
N GLY A 430 -3.42 -0.87 -5.59
CA GLY A 430 -3.99 0.44 -5.94
C GLY A 430 -3.04 1.30 -6.78
N CYS A 431 -1.75 1.33 -6.43
CA CYS A 431 -0.73 2.02 -7.21
C CYS A 431 -0.58 1.40 -8.61
N LEU A 432 -0.49 0.08 -8.73
CA LEU A 432 -0.42 -0.62 -10.02
C LEU A 432 -1.68 -0.40 -10.87
N SER A 433 -2.87 -0.40 -10.25
CA SER A 433 -4.13 -0.10 -10.91
C SER A 433 -4.13 1.29 -11.55
N GLN A 434 -3.70 2.30 -10.81
CA GLN A 434 -3.57 3.66 -11.34
C GLN A 434 -2.62 3.71 -12.54
N MET A 435 -1.50 3.00 -12.47
CA MET A 435 -0.53 2.94 -13.56
C MET A 435 -1.09 2.25 -14.81
N TYR A 436 -1.81 1.16 -14.64
CA TYR A 436 -2.46 0.43 -15.73
C TYR A 436 -3.52 1.29 -16.43
N HIS A 437 -4.40 1.94 -15.66
CA HIS A 437 -5.50 2.76 -16.19
C HIS A 437 -5.05 4.07 -16.83
N ASN A 438 -3.86 4.56 -16.56
CA ASN A 438 -3.28 5.70 -17.28
C ASN A 438 -2.96 5.39 -18.76
N GLY A 439 -3.45 4.28 -19.28
CA GLY A 439 -3.44 3.94 -20.72
C GLY A 439 -2.10 3.47 -21.27
N ARG A 440 -1.20 3.03 -20.38
CA ARG A 440 0.18 2.66 -20.80
C ARG A 440 0.46 1.17 -20.69
N GLY A 441 -0.48 0.40 -20.17
CA GLY A 441 -0.29 -1.00 -19.89
C GLY A 441 0.82 -1.23 -18.86
N LEU A 442 1.01 -2.46 -18.48
CA LEU A 442 2.06 -2.88 -17.57
C LEU A 442 2.79 -4.07 -18.19
N THR A 443 4.04 -3.84 -18.62
CA THR A 443 4.90 -4.91 -19.12
C THR A 443 5.68 -5.55 -17.97
N GLU A 444 6.16 -6.77 -18.17
CA GLU A 444 6.98 -7.46 -17.16
C GLU A 444 8.25 -6.65 -16.81
N SER A 445 8.92 -6.08 -17.81
CA SER A 445 10.11 -5.23 -17.59
C SER A 445 9.77 -4.00 -16.75
N ARG A 446 8.64 -3.34 -17.04
CA ARG A 446 8.18 -2.19 -16.28
C ARG A 446 7.81 -2.59 -14.84
N LEU A 447 7.13 -3.71 -14.66
CA LEU A 447 6.75 -4.22 -13.33
C LEU A 447 8.00 -4.51 -12.49
N LYS A 448 8.99 -5.20 -13.05
CA LYS A 448 10.28 -5.44 -12.37
C LYS A 448 10.96 -4.13 -11.96
N ALA A 449 11.02 -3.15 -12.86
CA ALA A 449 11.58 -1.84 -12.57
C ALA A 449 10.85 -1.14 -11.41
N LEU A 450 9.52 -1.18 -11.41
CA LEU A 450 8.68 -0.60 -10.34
C LEU A 450 8.85 -1.32 -9.01
N THR A 451 9.08 -2.62 -9.01
CA THR A 451 9.40 -3.41 -7.82
C THR A 451 10.72 -2.94 -7.21
N VAL A 452 11.75 -2.76 -8.04
CA VAL A 452 13.05 -2.23 -7.57
C VAL A 452 12.92 -0.82 -7.01
N ILE A 453 12.20 0.07 -7.69
CA ILE A 453 11.94 1.43 -7.21
C ILE A 453 11.18 1.40 -5.87
N HIS A 454 10.21 0.50 -5.71
CA HIS A 454 9.49 0.33 -4.45
C HIS A 454 10.45 -0.10 -3.33
N ASN A 455 11.27 -1.10 -3.58
CA ASN A 455 12.14 -1.68 -2.57
C ASN A 455 13.30 -0.77 -2.16
N TYR A 456 13.91 -0.05 -3.11
CA TYR A 456 15.15 0.69 -2.91
C TYR A 456 15.04 2.20 -3.10
N GLY A 457 13.98 2.69 -3.77
CA GLY A 457 13.83 4.10 -4.11
C GLY A 457 12.76 4.84 -3.31
N LEU A 458 11.81 4.13 -2.66
CA LEU A 458 10.77 4.75 -1.85
C LEU A 458 11.18 4.76 -0.38
N ARG A 459 11.30 5.96 0.19
CA ARG A 459 11.65 6.15 1.61
C ARG A 459 10.41 6.42 2.45
N ARG A 460 10.36 5.85 3.65
CA ARG A 460 9.37 6.21 4.69
C ARG A 460 9.76 7.53 5.37
N GLN A 461 8.94 7.99 6.31
CA GLN A 461 9.19 9.22 7.07
C GLN A 461 10.49 9.16 7.90
N ASP A 462 10.94 7.97 8.28
CA ASP A 462 12.20 7.73 8.96
C ASP A 462 13.43 7.74 8.02
N GLY A 463 13.22 8.00 6.74
CA GLY A 463 14.25 8.02 5.70
C GLY A 463 14.64 6.64 5.18
N SER A 464 14.14 5.54 5.74
CA SER A 464 14.51 4.18 5.36
C SER A 464 13.75 3.66 4.14
N THR A 465 14.39 2.86 3.31
CA THR A 465 13.77 2.09 2.23
C THR A 465 13.27 0.73 2.72
N ALA A 466 12.44 0.05 1.91
CA ALA A 466 11.96 -1.29 2.26
C ALA A 466 13.13 -2.31 2.33
N ALA A 467 14.10 -2.19 1.45
CA ALA A 467 15.30 -3.03 1.45
C ALA A 467 16.14 -2.82 2.72
N GLU A 468 16.40 -1.57 3.10
CA GLU A 468 17.16 -1.26 4.34
C GLU A 468 16.48 -1.85 5.58
N ARG A 469 15.15 -1.83 5.64
CA ARG A 469 14.40 -2.43 6.75
C ARG A 469 14.43 -3.96 6.77
N LEU A 470 14.38 -4.60 5.58
CA LEU A 470 14.42 -6.06 5.48
C LEU A 470 15.79 -6.61 5.86
N PHE A 471 16.84 -6.03 5.27
CA PHE A 471 18.21 -6.53 5.40
C PHE A 471 18.98 -5.94 6.57
N GLY A 472 18.47 -4.89 7.22
CA GLY A 472 19.14 -4.22 8.33
C GLY A 472 20.47 -3.53 7.97
N THR A 473 20.64 -3.20 6.68
CA THR A 473 21.85 -2.55 6.15
C THR A 473 21.49 -1.42 5.19
N SER A 474 22.39 -0.46 5.01
CA SER A 474 22.22 0.61 4.02
C SER A 474 22.63 0.15 2.63
N PHE A 475 22.02 0.74 1.61
CA PHE A 475 22.32 0.51 0.22
C PHE A 475 22.69 1.82 -0.49
N PRO A 476 23.43 1.77 -1.63
CA PRO A 476 23.66 2.93 -2.47
C PRO A 476 22.35 3.60 -2.88
N ASP A 477 22.36 4.92 -3.07
CA ASP A 477 21.18 5.59 -3.60
C ASP A 477 20.86 5.08 -5.02
N LEU A 478 19.61 4.65 -5.21
CA LEU A 478 19.17 4.04 -6.45
C LEU A 478 19.27 4.99 -7.65
N PHE A 479 18.92 6.26 -7.46
CA PHE A 479 18.96 7.23 -8.55
C PHE A 479 20.40 7.60 -8.91
N ASP A 480 21.26 7.81 -7.93
CA ASP A 480 22.67 8.12 -8.15
C ASP A 480 23.37 6.98 -8.87
N TRP A 481 23.13 5.73 -8.44
CA TRP A 481 23.66 4.56 -9.14
C TRP A 481 23.16 4.49 -10.59
N LEU A 482 21.84 4.64 -10.80
CA LEU A 482 21.21 4.59 -12.12
C LEU A 482 21.78 5.69 -13.03
N ALA A 483 21.91 6.91 -12.51
CA ALA A 483 22.50 8.03 -13.23
C ALA A 483 23.95 7.77 -13.62
N GLY A 484 24.71 7.07 -12.77
CA GLY A 484 26.08 6.63 -13.07
C GLY A 484 26.17 5.61 -14.20
N GLN A 485 25.17 4.72 -14.34
CA GLN A 485 25.14 3.69 -15.39
C GLN A 485 24.61 4.21 -16.74
N MET A 486 23.87 5.32 -16.74
CA MET A 486 23.33 5.91 -17.96
C MET A 486 24.43 6.65 -18.73
N GLY A 487 24.46 6.44 -20.05
CA GLY A 487 25.36 7.14 -20.95
C GLY A 487 25.02 8.62 -21.15
N GLU A 488 25.71 9.23 -22.12
CA GLU A 488 25.45 10.60 -22.54
C GLU A 488 24.05 10.76 -23.15
N LEU A 489 23.50 11.98 -23.02
CA LEU A 489 22.23 12.29 -23.64
C LEU A 489 22.34 12.18 -25.19
N PRO A 490 21.29 11.67 -25.84
CA PRO A 490 21.27 11.61 -27.29
C PRO A 490 21.38 12.99 -27.91
N LEU A 491 22.08 13.09 -29.00
CA LEU A 491 22.20 14.34 -29.73
C LEU A 491 20.88 14.78 -30.36
N PRO A 492 20.62 16.10 -30.48
CA PRO A 492 19.41 16.60 -31.12
C PRO A 492 19.33 16.14 -32.57
N ARG A 493 18.12 15.75 -33.01
CA ARG A 493 17.91 15.39 -34.41
C ARG A 493 18.19 16.59 -35.32
N LYS A 494 18.97 16.36 -36.36
CA LYS A 494 19.06 17.33 -37.45
C LYS A 494 17.68 17.63 -38.01
N ALA A 495 17.29 18.90 -38.04
CA ALA A 495 16.04 19.31 -38.63
C ALA A 495 15.97 18.79 -40.10
N ARG A 496 15.08 17.85 -40.36
CA ARG A 496 14.79 17.51 -41.75
C ARG A 496 14.11 18.72 -42.38
N GLN A 497 14.69 19.25 -43.47
CA GLN A 497 13.96 20.19 -44.31
C GLN A 497 12.64 19.53 -44.68
N ARG A 498 11.53 20.13 -44.30
CA ARG A 498 10.21 19.74 -44.81
C ARG A 498 10.28 20.03 -46.29
N VAL A 499 10.40 19.00 -47.14
CA VAL A 499 10.12 19.12 -48.54
C VAL A 499 8.63 19.40 -48.60
N VAL A 500 8.24 20.65 -48.81
CA VAL A 500 6.86 21.04 -49.12
C VAL A 500 6.64 20.45 -50.50
N ARG A 501 6.11 19.24 -50.57
CA ARG A 501 5.53 18.73 -51.80
C ARG A 501 4.34 19.64 -52.07
N ASN A 502 4.50 20.48 -53.08
CA ASN A 502 3.41 21.31 -53.56
C ASN A 502 2.35 20.36 -54.13
N PRO A 503 1.15 20.18 -53.49
CA PRO A 503 0.13 19.23 -53.95
C PRO A 503 -0.50 19.64 -55.29
N LEU A 504 -0.16 20.79 -55.84
CA LEU A 504 -0.70 21.36 -57.08
C LEU A 504 0.21 21.21 -58.30
N LYS A 505 1.35 20.55 -58.20
CA LYS A 505 2.03 20.06 -59.39
C LYS A 505 1.38 18.78 -59.86
N LEU A 506 0.27 18.93 -60.57
CA LEU A 506 -0.22 17.91 -61.50
C LEU A 506 0.93 17.66 -62.51
N GLU A 507 1.49 16.45 -62.50
CA GLU A 507 2.32 15.98 -63.59
C GLU A 507 1.48 16.08 -64.87
N SER A 508 1.90 16.91 -65.83
CA SER A 508 1.35 16.94 -67.18
C SER A 508 1.50 15.56 -67.78
N VAL A 509 0.36 14.88 -68.03
CA VAL A 509 0.31 13.64 -68.79
C VAL A 509 0.82 13.99 -70.20
N PRO A 510 1.86 13.33 -70.75
CA PRO A 510 2.23 13.51 -72.17
C PRO A 510 1.10 12.98 -73.03
N ALA A 511 0.77 13.75 -74.09
CA ALA A 511 -0.21 13.41 -75.09
C ALA A 511 0.19 12.18 -75.87
#